data_58f9a7b3ab145b4cbb6ae6f756a38154
#
_entry.id   58f9a7b3ab145b4cbb6ae6f756a38154
#
_cell.length_a   1.000
_cell.length_b   1.000
_cell.length_c   1.000
_cell.angle_alpha   90.00
_cell.angle_beta   90.00
_cell.angle_gamma   90.00
#
_symmetry.space_group_name_H-M   'P 1'
#
loop_
_entity.id
_entity.type
_entity.pdbx_description
1 polymer ?
#
loop_
_entity_poly.entity_id
_entity_poly.type
_entity_poly.pdbx_seq_one_letter_code
_entity_poly.pdbx_strand_id
1 'polypeptide(L)' 'MRQLTYTVLIEQDETGAYIAQVPDLKGCHTHARTMPDLLRRVREAIELCLEVEGKGARPPRFVGIQQISVSA' A
#
# COMPACT_ATOMS: atom_id res chain seq x y z
N MET A 1 0.26 -12.29 -20.53
CA MET A 1 0.05 -11.89 -19.13
C MET A 1 0.12 -10.40 -18.99
N ARG A 2 -0.83 -9.83 -18.28
CA ARG A 2 -0.86 -8.40 -17.99
C ARG A 2 -0.10 -8.11 -16.72
N GLN A 3 0.73 -7.08 -16.75
CA GLN A 3 1.33 -6.56 -15.53
C GLN A 3 0.49 -5.40 -15.02
N LEU A 4 0.21 -5.44 -13.74
CA LEU A 4 -0.51 -4.36 -13.05
C LEU A 4 0.49 -3.63 -12.14
N THR A 5 0.40 -2.32 -12.14
CA THR A 5 1.29 -1.48 -11.35
C THR A 5 0.48 -0.76 -10.28
N TYR A 6 0.94 -0.82 -9.05
CA TYR A 6 0.28 -0.18 -7.92
C TYR A 6 1.22 0.80 -7.24
N THR A 7 0.67 1.92 -6.81
CA THR A 7 1.39 2.86 -5.98
C THR A 7 1.40 2.37 -4.55
N VAL A 8 2.56 2.39 -3.92
CA VAL A 8 2.72 2.00 -2.53
C VAL A 8 3.23 3.20 -1.76
N LEU A 9 2.52 3.60 -0.71
CA LEU A 9 2.96 4.66 0.18
C LEU A 9 3.72 4.03 1.33
N ILE A 10 4.92 4.54 1.60
CA ILE A 10 5.79 3.96 2.62
C ILE A 10 6.05 5.01 3.70
N GLU A 11 5.82 4.61 4.94
CA GLU A 11 6.07 5.45 6.11
C GLU A 11 6.92 4.67 7.09
N GLN A 12 7.50 5.38 8.04
CA GLN A 12 8.28 4.77 9.11
C GLN A 12 7.71 5.27 10.43
N ASP A 13 7.41 4.35 11.33
CA ASP A 13 6.86 4.72 12.63
C ASP A 13 7.99 5.06 13.62
N GLU A 14 7.61 5.43 14.85
CA GLU A 14 8.59 5.86 15.85
C GLU A 14 9.53 4.73 16.28
N THR A 15 9.16 3.47 16.08
CA THR A 15 10.03 2.35 16.42
C THR A 15 11.03 2.02 15.32
N GLY A 16 10.93 2.70 14.18
CA GLY A 16 11.76 2.44 13.02
C GLY A 16 11.20 1.39 12.08
N ALA A 17 10.03 0.83 12.38
CA ALA A 17 9.40 -0.11 11.47
C ALA A 17 8.80 0.63 10.28
N TYR A 18 8.88 0.01 9.11
CA TYR A 18 8.30 0.57 7.89
C TYR A 18 6.88 0.05 7.70
N ILE A 19 6.03 0.94 7.23
CA ILE A 19 4.63 0.65 6.97
C ILE A 19 4.37 0.94 5.50
N ALA A 20 3.72 0.01 4.83
CA ALA A 20 3.34 0.18 3.43
C ALA A 20 1.82 0.13 3.31
N GLN A 21 1.29 1.02 2.50
CA GLN A 21 -0.14 1.08 2.22
C GLN A 21 -0.34 1.20 0.72
N VAL A 22 -1.30 0.47 0.18
CA VAL A 22 -1.63 0.50 -1.24
C VAL A 22 -2.98 1.19 -1.39
N PRO A 23 -3.00 2.48 -1.78
CA PRO A 23 -4.25 3.25 -1.81
C PRO A 23 -5.32 2.68 -2.73
N ASP A 24 -4.92 2.06 -3.83
CA ASP A 24 -5.88 1.53 -4.80
C ASP A 24 -6.57 0.25 -4.33
N LEU A 25 -6.10 -0.36 -3.26
CA LEU A 25 -6.67 -1.61 -2.75
C LEU A 25 -7.09 -1.40 -1.30
N LYS A 26 -8.39 -1.47 -1.06
CA LYS A 26 -8.93 -1.20 0.27
C LYS A 26 -8.38 -2.19 1.29
N GLY A 27 -7.83 -1.65 2.39
CA GLY A 27 -7.28 -2.47 3.46
C GLY A 27 -5.98 -3.17 3.14
N CYS A 28 -5.35 -2.85 2.02
CA CYS A 28 -4.08 -3.48 1.65
C CYS A 28 -2.93 -2.72 2.28
N HIS A 29 -2.41 -3.24 3.37
CA HIS A 29 -1.28 -2.64 4.07
C HIS A 29 -0.46 -3.73 4.74
N THR A 30 0.79 -3.41 5.04
CA THR A 30 1.69 -4.32 5.72
C THR A 30 2.81 -3.53 6.39
N HIS A 31 3.64 -4.20 7.15
CA HIS A 31 4.77 -3.57 7.80
C HIS A 31 5.95 -4.54 7.89
N ALA A 32 7.15 -4.00 8.05
CA ALA A 32 8.36 -4.79 8.19
C ALA A 32 9.46 -3.93 8.80
N ARG A 33 10.50 -4.59 9.28
CA ARG A 33 11.64 -3.90 9.91
C ARG A 33 12.66 -3.42 8.90
N THR A 34 12.69 -4.01 7.70
CA THR A 34 13.64 -3.64 6.67
C THR A 34 12.89 -3.37 5.37
N MET A 35 13.49 -2.54 4.52
CA MET A 35 12.87 -2.20 3.25
C MET A 35 12.72 -3.43 2.32
N PRO A 36 13.75 -4.29 2.18
CA PRO A 36 13.57 -5.47 1.34
C PRO A 36 12.43 -6.37 1.79
N ASP A 37 12.28 -6.56 3.10
CA ASP A 37 11.19 -7.36 3.64
C ASP A 37 9.85 -6.69 3.38
N LEU A 38 9.79 -5.36 3.53
CA LEU A 38 8.57 -4.62 3.28
C LEU A 38 8.10 -4.79 1.84
N LEU A 39 9.03 -4.64 0.89
CA LEU A 39 8.68 -4.75 -0.53
C LEU A 39 8.20 -6.15 -0.88
N ARG A 40 8.81 -7.17 -0.29
CA ARG A 40 8.36 -8.54 -0.49
C ARG A 40 6.96 -8.75 0.09
N ARG A 41 6.74 -8.25 1.30
CA ARG A 41 5.45 -8.40 1.98
C ARG A 41 4.33 -7.63 1.30
N VAL A 42 4.63 -6.43 0.80
CA VAL A 42 3.59 -5.65 0.13
C VAL A 42 3.19 -6.30 -1.20
N ARG A 43 4.14 -6.91 -1.89
CA ARG A 43 3.81 -7.67 -3.10
C ARG A 43 2.85 -8.81 -2.78
N GLU A 44 3.16 -9.58 -1.73
CA GLU A 44 2.29 -10.67 -1.30
C GLU A 44 0.92 -10.16 -0.87
N ALA A 45 0.89 -9.03 -0.17
CA ALA A 45 -0.37 -8.42 0.25
C ALA A 45 -1.23 -8.01 -0.94
N ILE A 46 -0.62 -7.43 -1.96
CA ILE A 46 -1.34 -7.05 -3.17
C ILE A 46 -1.92 -8.28 -3.85
N GLU A 47 -1.13 -9.33 -3.99
CA GLU A 47 -1.59 -10.56 -4.60
C GLU A 47 -2.78 -11.15 -3.85
N LEU A 48 -2.69 -11.15 -2.53
CA LEU A 48 -3.76 -11.65 -1.69
C LEU A 48 -5.03 -10.78 -1.79
N CYS A 49 -4.87 -9.47 -1.78
CA CYS A 49 -6.00 -8.55 -1.91
C CYS A 49 -6.72 -8.74 -3.24
N LEU A 50 -5.95 -8.96 -4.31
CA LEU A 50 -6.54 -9.20 -5.62
C LEU A 50 -7.33 -10.50 -5.66
N GLU A 51 -6.86 -11.52 -4.95
CA GLU A 51 -7.58 -12.78 -4.86
C GLU A 51 -8.90 -12.62 -4.11
N VAL A 52 -8.85 -11.93 -2.95
CA VAL A 52 -10.00 -11.81 -2.07
C VAL A 52 -11.08 -10.91 -2.64
N GLU A 53 -10.69 -9.74 -3.14
CA GLU A 53 -11.64 -8.78 -3.68
C GLU A 53 -12.25 -9.23 -5.00
N GLY A 54 -11.54 -10.06 -5.69
CA GLY A 54 -12.05 -10.66 -6.89
C GLY A 54 -12.32 -9.65 -7.99
N LYS A 55 -13.10 -10.09 -8.95
CA LYS A 55 -13.44 -9.29 -10.11
C LYS A 55 -14.74 -8.57 -9.83
N GLY A 56 -14.79 -7.30 -10.07
CA GLY A 56 -16.00 -6.52 -9.93
C GLY A 56 -15.98 -5.53 -8.78
N ALA A 57 -15.08 -5.70 -7.84
CA ALA A 57 -14.88 -4.67 -6.83
C ALA A 57 -14.30 -3.43 -7.48
N ARG A 58 -14.82 -2.28 -7.10
CA ARG A 58 -14.27 -1.01 -7.58
C ARG A 58 -13.48 -0.37 -6.46
N PRO A 59 -12.17 -0.61 -6.40
CA PRO A 59 -11.35 0.00 -5.36
C PRO A 59 -11.28 1.51 -5.56
N PRO A 60 -10.96 2.25 -4.50
CA PRO A 60 -10.66 3.67 -4.65
C PRO A 60 -9.51 3.84 -5.63
N ARG A 61 -9.59 4.87 -6.44
CA ARG A 61 -8.53 5.16 -7.41
C ARG A 61 -7.54 6.14 -6.78
N PHE A 62 -6.28 5.81 -6.80
CA PHE A 62 -5.24 6.72 -6.34
C PHE A 62 -5.18 7.92 -7.30
N VAL A 63 -5.27 9.13 -6.76
CA VAL A 63 -5.23 10.34 -7.56
C VAL A 63 -3.94 11.11 -7.30
N GLY A 64 -3.51 11.21 -6.07
CA GLY A 64 -2.30 11.96 -5.77
C GLY A 64 -2.07 12.14 -4.28
N ILE A 65 -1.01 12.85 -3.97
CA ILE A 65 -0.60 13.16 -2.61
C ILE A 65 -0.57 14.68 -2.47
N GLN A 66 -1.12 15.18 -1.39
CA GLN A 66 -1.15 16.61 -1.13
C GLN A 66 -0.66 16.87 0.29
N GLN A 67 0.17 17.88 0.44
CA GLN A 67 0.61 18.35 1.76
C GLN A 67 -0.14 19.63 2.09
N ILE A 68 -0.63 19.71 3.30
CA ILE A 68 -1.40 20.87 3.77
C ILE A 68 -0.79 21.33 5.09
N SER A 69 -0.50 22.62 5.18
CA SER A 69 0.03 23.21 6.40
C SER A 69 -1.11 23.74 7.25
N VAL A 70 -1.07 23.45 8.53
CA VAL A 70 -2.04 23.98 9.47
C VAL A 70 -1.26 24.54 10.67
N SER A 71 -1.87 25.52 11.33
CA SER A 71 -1.32 26.04 12.57
C SER A 71 -1.88 25.24 13.75
N ALA A 72 -1.00 24.78 14.62
CA ALA A 72 -1.42 23.98 15.76
C ALA A 72 -1.04 24.63 17.08
#